data_2d6fe39524146ae37ae3c3a651025efd
#
_entry.id   2d6fe39524146ae37ae3c3a651025efd
#
_cell.length_a   1.000
_cell.length_b   1.000
_cell.length_c   1.000
_cell.angle_alpha   90.00
_cell.angle_beta   90.00
_cell.angle_gamma   90.00
#
_symmetry.space_group_name_H-M   'P 1'
#
loop_
_entity.id
_entity.type
_entity.pdbx_description
1 polymer ?
#
loop_
_entity_poly.entity_id
_entity_poly.type
_entity_poly.pdbx_seq_one_letter_code
_entity_poly.pdbx_strand_id
1 'polypeptide(L)'
;MATKIFKTFLCLVFVGPLFSDTTLIKNATIYDGVKNIPFEGNILIENGTIKRISSANMQADFVIDASGMIVTPGIIGTDTNIGIVEIGALSVTRDDSSDIYSIGFSIHDAFNPKSTLI
;
A
#
# COMPACT_ATOMS: atom_id res chain seq x y z
N MET A 1 47.72 1.17 50.54
CA MET A 1 47.74 1.26 49.05
C MET A 1 46.48 0.59 48.50
N ALA A 2 45.49 1.35 48.09
CA ALA A 2 44.23 0.84 47.64
C ALA A 2 44.16 0.98 46.09
N THR A 3 44.21 -0.13 45.40
CA THR A 3 44.15 -0.20 43.92
C THR A 3 42.70 -0.07 43.49
N LYS A 4 42.31 1.07 42.92
CA LYS A 4 41.00 1.29 42.31
C LYS A 4 40.93 0.55 40.98
N ILE A 5 40.17 -0.53 40.94
CA ILE A 5 39.85 -1.22 39.70
C ILE A 5 38.75 -0.42 39.02
N PHE A 6 39.10 0.29 37.95
CA PHE A 6 38.17 1.01 37.09
C PHE A 6 37.49 -0.01 36.16
N LYS A 7 36.27 -0.43 36.49
CA LYS A 7 35.46 -1.29 35.60
C LYS A 7 34.92 -0.43 34.48
N THR A 8 35.59 -0.45 33.32
CA THR A 8 35.06 0.09 32.09
C THR A 8 33.96 -0.85 31.58
N PHE A 9 32.71 -0.43 31.78
CA PHE A 9 31.54 -1.12 31.23
C PHE A 9 31.46 -0.80 29.73
N LEU A 10 32.02 -1.69 28.90
CA LEU A 10 31.91 -1.62 27.45
C LEU A 10 30.47 -1.98 27.05
N CYS A 11 29.65 -0.95 26.82
CA CYS A 11 28.30 -1.10 26.27
C CYS A 11 28.42 -1.49 24.80
N LEU A 12 28.39 -2.80 24.52
CA LEU A 12 28.36 -3.33 23.17
C LEU A 12 26.95 -3.07 22.60
N VAL A 13 26.80 -1.96 21.89
CA VAL A 13 25.58 -1.68 21.11
C VAL A 13 25.51 -2.67 19.97
N PHE A 14 24.70 -3.70 20.12
CA PHE A 14 24.41 -4.64 19.06
C PHE A 14 23.50 -3.93 18.05
N VAL A 15 24.09 -3.25 17.08
CA VAL A 15 23.36 -2.77 15.90
C VAL A 15 23.09 -4.01 15.06
N GLY A 16 21.94 -4.64 15.28
CA GLY A 16 21.47 -5.70 14.40
C GLY A 16 21.37 -5.19 12.96
N PRO A 17 21.62 -6.03 11.94
CA PRO A 17 21.46 -5.60 10.57
C PRO A 17 20.00 -5.18 10.36
N LEU A 18 19.79 -3.93 9.97
CA LEU A 18 18.53 -3.44 9.44
C LEU A 18 18.36 -4.09 8.05
N PHE A 19 17.75 -5.26 8.02
CA PHE A 19 17.33 -5.85 6.77
C PHE A 19 16.19 -4.99 6.22
N SER A 20 16.51 -4.18 5.22
CA SER A 20 15.52 -3.53 4.38
C SER A 20 15.08 -4.56 3.37
N ASP A 21 13.81 -4.92 3.38
CA ASP A 21 13.23 -5.84 2.39
C ASP A 21 13.01 -5.06 1.10
N THR A 22 13.81 -5.36 0.08
CA THR A 22 13.75 -4.69 -1.22
C THR A 22 13.22 -5.61 -2.29
N THR A 23 12.23 -5.12 -3.05
CA THR A 23 11.65 -5.81 -4.20
C THR A 23 11.79 -4.95 -5.45
N LEU A 24 12.28 -5.54 -6.52
CA LEU A 24 12.39 -4.91 -7.82
C LEU A 24 11.44 -5.57 -8.82
N ILE A 25 10.51 -4.80 -9.36
CA ILE A 25 9.70 -5.19 -10.51
C ILE A 25 10.41 -4.67 -11.76
N LYS A 26 10.81 -5.58 -12.67
CA LYS A 26 11.60 -5.24 -13.87
C LYS A 26 10.76 -5.37 -15.13
N ASN A 27 11.14 -4.58 -16.15
CA ASN A 27 10.68 -4.70 -17.54
C ASN A 27 9.15 -4.56 -17.67
N ALA A 28 8.51 -3.77 -16.81
CA ALA A 28 7.07 -3.55 -16.85
C ALA A 28 6.70 -2.38 -17.78
N THR A 29 5.54 -2.48 -18.42
CA THR A 29 4.88 -1.31 -19.03
C THR A 29 4.12 -0.56 -17.94
N ILE A 30 4.58 0.64 -17.60
CA ILE A 30 4.12 1.39 -16.43
C ILE A 30 3.18 2.53 -16.84
N TYR A 31 1.99 2.55 -16.25
CA TYR A 31 1.07 3.68 -16.23
C TYR A 31 1.19 4.35 -14.86
N ASP A 32 1.86 5.51 -14.76
CA ASP A 32 2.12 6.16 -13.46
C ASP A 32 0.94 7.03 -12.95
N GLY A 33 -0.13 7.13 -13.73
CA GLY A 33 -1.29 7.96 -13.41
C GLY A 33 -1.06 9.46 -13.57
N VAL A 34 0.15 9.89 -13.94
CA VAL A 34 0.52 11.30 -14.15
C VAL A 34 0.71 11.59 -15.62
N LYS A 35 1.38 10.70 -16.33
CA LYS A 35 1.63 10.82 -17.77
C LYS A 35 0.54 10.11 -18.55
N ASN A 36 0.11 10.68 -19.65
CA ASN A 36 -0.89 10.07 -20.52
C ASN A 36 -0.36 8.91 -21.37
N ILE A 37 0.95 8.69 -21.36
CA ILE A 37 1.62 7.69 -22.19
C ILE A 37 2.37 6.73 -21.26
N PRO A 38 2.15 5.39 -21.39
CA PRO A 38 2.90 4.39 -20.65
C PRO A 38 4.36 4.38 -21.10
N PHE A 39 5.23 3.90 -20.23
CA PHE A 39 6.65 3.74 -20.52
C PHE A 39 7.17 2.42 -19.94
N GLU A 40 8.21 1.88 -20.58
CA GLU A 40 8.94 0.71 -20.10
C GLU A 40 9.87 1.10 -18.94
N GLY A 41 9.80 0.34 -17.84
CA GLY A 41 10.60 0.68 -16.68
C GLY A 41 10.63 -0.37 -15.59
N ASN A 42 11.33 0.00 -14.52
CA ASN A 42 11.52 -0.82 -13.33
C ASN A 42 11.01 -0.04 -12.10
N ILE A 43 10.46 -0.77 -11.13
CA ILE A 43 9.94 -0.20 -9.88
C ILE A 43 10.70 -0.84 -8.72
N LEU A 44 11.38 -0.01 -7.93
CA LEU A 44 12.03 -0.43 -6.70
C LEU A 44 11.11 -0.12 -5.51
N ILE A 45 10.80 -1.15 -4.75
CA ILE A 45 10.00 -1.10 -3.53
C ILE A 45 10.93 -1.42 -2.36
N GLU A 46 10.86 -0.64 -1.30
CA GLU A 46 11.60 -0.82 -0.07
C GLU A 46 10.65 -0.67 1.12
N ASN A 47 10.56 -1.69 1.96
CA ASN A 47 9.67 -1.70 3.13
C ASN A 47 8.21 -1.35 2.77
N GLY A 48 7.68 -1.93 1.67
CA GLY A 48 6.33 -1.70 1.20
C GLY A 48 6.08 -0.33 0.54
N THR A 49 7.12 0.49 0.35
CA THR A 49 7.00 1.81 -0.26
C THR A 49 7.76 1.89 -1.58
N ILE A 50 7.15 2.46 -2.61
CA ILE A 50 7.81 2.72 -3.90
C ILE A 50 8.89 3.79 -3.68
N LYS A 51 10.15 3.39 -3.85
CA LYS A 51 11.31 4.28 -3.71
C LYS A 51 11.69 4.95 -5.01
N ARG A 52 11.61 4.20 -6.10
CA ARG A 52 12.03 4.69 -7.41
C ARG A 52 11.30 3.99 -8.53
N ILE A 53 10.97 4.75 -9.55
CA ILE A 53 10.51 4.26 -10.86
C ILE A 53 11.50 4.80 -11.88
N SER A 54 12.14 3.93 -12.65
CA SER A 54 13.20 4.30 -13.61
C SER A 54 13.43 3.19 -14.64
N SER A 55 13.91 3.54 -15.81
CA SER A 55 14.40 2.58 -16.80
C SER A 55 15.81 2.05 -16.48
N ALA A 56 16.51 2.63 -15.48
CA ALA A 56 17.82 2.19 -15.07
C ALA A 56 17.78 0.79 -14.43
N ASN A 57 18.86 0.03 -14.57
CA ASN A 57 19.01 -1.23 -13.88
C ASN A 57 19.24 -0.98 -12.37
N MET A 58 18.50 -1.69 -11.52
CA MET A 58 18.57 -1.59 -10.07
C MET A 58 18.75 -2.99 -9.48
N GLN A 59 19.27 -3.05 -8.25
CA GLN A 59 19.43 -4.30 -7.50
C GLN A 59 18.44 -4.31 -6.33
N ALA A 60 17.96 -5.49 -5.99
CA ALA A 60 17.07 -5.73 -4.85
C ALA A 60 17.22 -7.18 -4.38
N ASP A 61 16.74 -7.47 -3.17
CA ASP A 61 16.78 -8.81 -2.59
C ASP A 61 15.84 -9.77 -3.35
N PHE A 62 14.68 -9.26 -3.77
CA PHE A 62 13.71 -9.98 -4.59
C PHE A 62 13.52 -9.30 -5.93
N VAL A 63 13.49 -10.09 -7.00
CA VAL A 63 13.29 -9.58 -8.37
C VAL A 63 12.11 -10.29 -9.01
N ILE A 64 11.16 -9.50 -9.49
CA ILE A 64 10.00 -9.96 -10.26
C ILE A 64 10.19 -9.48 -11.70
N ASP A 65 10.27 -10.41 -12.64
CA ASP A 65 10.27 -10.07 -14.06
C ASP A 65 8.83 -9.89 -14.55
N ALA A 66 8.48 -8.66 -14.88
CA ALA A 66 7.17 -8.25 -15.37
C ALA A 66 7.17 -7.97 -16.88
N SER A 67 8.07 -8.63 -17.64
CA SER A 67 8.11 -8.51 -19.10
C SER A 67 6.74 -8.84 -19.73
N GLY A 68 6.20 -7.92 -20.51
CA GLY A 68 4.89 -8.04 -21.12
C GLY A 68 3.70 -7.80 -20.17
N MET A 69 3.96 -7.46 -18.92
CA MET A 69 2.91 -7.11 -17.96
C MET A 69 2.74 -5.59 -17.85
N ILE A 70 1.52 -5.21 -17.45
CA ILE A 70 1.15 -3.82 -17.22
C ILE A 70 1.10 -3.57 -15.71
N VAL A 71 1.69 -2.48 -15.27
CA VAL A 71 1.61 -1.98 -13.89
C VAL A 71 0.86 -0.66 -13.88
N THR A 72 -0.18 -0.59 -13.06
CA THR A 72 -1.00 0.62 -12.87
C THR A 72 -1.08 0.97 -11.39
N PRO A 73 -1.37 2.22 -11.03
CA PRO A 73 -1.86 2.56 -9.70
C PRO A 73 -3.14 1.78 -9.38
N GLY A 74 -3.45 1.65 -8.09
CA GLY A 74 -4.73 1.11 -7.66
C GLY A 74 -5.90 1.91 -8.22
N ILE A 75 -7.00 1.24 -8.53
CA ILE A 75 -8.20 1.87 -9.07
C ILE A 75 -9.00 2.44 -7.90
N ILE A 76 -9.34 3.72 -7.96
CA ILE A 76 -10.26 4.37 -7.02
C ILE A 76 -11.63 4.40 -7.68
N GLY A 77 -12.58 3.64 -7.13
CA GLY A 77 -13.99 3.72 -7.52
C GLY A 77 -14.57 5.05 -7.02
N THR A 78 -14.94 5.92 -7.94
CA THR A 78 -15.53 7.23 -7.60
C THR A 78 -17.04 7.14 -7.37
N ASP A 79 -17.65 6.07 -7.82
CA ASP A 79 -19.09 5.77 -7.67
C ASP A 79 -19.23 4.28 -7.36
N THR A 80 -19.42 3.96 -6.09
CA THR A 80 -19.49 2.58 -5.59
C THR A 80 -20.46 2.47 -4.43
N ASN A 81 -21.22 1.38 -4.39
CA ASN A 81 -22.10 1.02 -3.27
C ASN A 81 -21.47 -0.03 -2.36
N ILE A 82 -20.19 -0.35 -2.55
CA ILE A 82 -19.45 -1.30 -1.69
C ILE A 82 -19.49 -0.82 -0.25
N GLY A 83 -19.91 -1.71 0.67
CA GLY A 83 -20.05 -1.41 2.09
C GLY A 83 -21.32 -0.64 2.47
N ILE A 84 -22.19 -0.32 1.49
CA ILE A 84 -23.45 0.39 1.70
C ILE A 84 -24.64 -0.46 1.26
N VAL A 85 -24.49 -1.23 0.19
CA VAL A 85 -25.50 -2.15 -0.32
C VAL A 85 -24.89 -3.54 -0.44
N GLU A 86 -25.35 -4.49 0.38
CA GLU A 86 -24.88 -5.87 0.36
C GLU A 86 -25.61 -6.66 -0.74
N ILE A 87 -26.94 -6.66 -0.67
CA ILE A 87 -27.81 -7.36 -1.63
C ILE A 87 -28.87 -6.38 -2.12
N GLY A 88 -28.73 -5.96 -3.38
CA GLY A 88 -29.60 -4.94 -3.96
C GLY A 88 -31.10 -5.24 -3.93
N ALA A 89 -31.48 -6.52 -3.88
CA ALA A 89 -32.89 -6.97 -3.81
C ALA A 89 -33.46 -6.99 -2.39
N LEU A 90 -32.62 -6.84 -1.35
CA LEU A 90 -33.04 -6.88 0.06
C LEU A 90 -32.89 -5.51 0.70
N SER A 91 -34.01 -4.83 0.97
CA SER A 91 -34.02 -3.48 1.55
C SER A 91 -33.32 -3.38 2.91
N VAL A 92 -33.35 -4.47 3.70
CA VAL A 92 -32.69 -4.52 5.02
C VAL A 92 -31.17 -4.53 4.96
N THR A 93 -30.57 -4.68 3.78
CA THR A 93 -29.12 -4.66 3.53
C THR A 93 -28.67 -3.42 2.78
N ARG A 94 -29.53 -2.39 2.72
CA ARG A 94 -29.30 -1.15 1.97
C ARG A 94 -29.27 0.01 2.94
N ASP A 95 -28.16 0.70 3.01
CA ASP A 95 -27.94 1.91 3.80
C ASP A 95 -27.75 3.15 2.90
N ASP A 96 -28.11 3.03 1.61
CA ASP A 96 -28.00 4.11 0.63
C ASP A 96 -29.21 5.06 0.60
N SER A 97 -30.26 4.75 1.37
CA SER A 97 -31.44 5.59 1.47
C SER A 97 -32.09 5.51 2.85
N SER A 98 -32.72 6.59 3.28
CA SER A 98 -33.46 6.67 4.55
C SER A 98 -34.63 7.62 4.41
N ASP A 99 -35.79 7.22 4.94
CA ASP A 99 -36.98 8.06 5.02
C ASP A 99 -36.92 9.09 6.19
N ILE A 100 -35.94 8.90 7.09
CA ILE A 100 -35.83 9.68 8.34
C ILE A 100 -34.74 10.76 8.19
N TYR A 101 -33.63 10.45 7.49
CA TYR A 101 -32.49 11.34 7.36
C TYR A 101 -32.54 12.10 6.04
N SER A 102 -32.23 13.38 6.08
CA SER A 102 -32.20 14.28 4.93
C SER A 102 -30.76 14.66 4.56
N ILE A 103 -30.57 15.82 3.98
CA ILE A 103 -29.30 16.35 3.42
C ILE A 103 -28.10 16.33 4.40
N GLY A 104 -28.33 16.23 5.70
CA GLY A 104 -27.26 16.17 6.71
C GLY A 104 -26.68 14.77 6.97
N PHE A 105 -27.18 13.73 6.27
CA PHE A 105 -26.68 12.37 6.44
C PHE A 105 -25.30 12.20 5.81
N SER A 106 -24.37 11.64 6.56
CA SER A 106 -23.04 11.31 6.08
C SER A 106 -22.99 9.85 5.68
N ILE A 107 -22.52 9.57 4.48
CA ILE A 107 -22.32 8.20 3.99
C ILE A 107 -21.33 7.41 4.85
N HIS A 108 -20.44 8.10 5.56
CA HIS A 108 -19.51 7.51 6.51
C HIS A 108 -20.22 6.73 7.62
N ASP A 109 -21.42 7.19 8.04
CA ASP A 109 -22.21 6.55 9.10
C ASP A 109 -22.94 5.29 8.59
N ALA A 110 -23.17 5.20 7.28
CA ALA A 110 -23.79 4.06 6.62
C ALA A 110 -22.77 2.98 6.19
N PHE A 111 -21.49 3.32 6.18
CA PHE A 111 -20.45 2.41 5.68
C PHE A 111 -20.22 1.23 6.62
N ASN A 112 -20.41 0.01 6.11
CA ASN A 112 -20.13 -1.23 6.82
C ASN A 112 -18.74 -1.78 6.49
N PRO A 113 -17.74 -1.63 7.37
CA PRO A 113 -16.39 -2.13 7.13
C PRO A 113 -16.28 -3.66 7.18
N LYS A 114 -17.36 -4.36 7.54
CA LYS A 114 -17.45 -5.82 7.56
C LYS A 114 -18.26 -6.37 6.39
N SER A 115 -18.50 -5.56 5.39
CA SER A 115 -19.17 -5.99 4.16
C SER A 115 -18.43 -7.16 3.52
N THR A 116 -19.17 -8.13 3.02
CA THR A 116 -18.62 -9.27 2.26
C THR A 116 -18.14 -8.87 0.87
N LEU A 117 -18.41 -7.64 0.45
CA LEU A 117 -18.02 -7.08 -0.86
C LEU A 117 -16.71 -6.26 -0.81
N ILE A 118 -16.10 -6.15 0.39
CA ILE A 118 -14.82 -5.43 0.61
C ILE A 118 -13.66 -6.42 0.65
#